data_6146bdc2dc5569b63101dafb941024fd
#
_entry.id   6146bdc2dc5569b63101dafb941024fd
#
_cell.length_a   1.000
_cell.length_b   1.000
_cell.length_c   1.000
_cell.angle_alpha   90.00
_cell.angle_beta   90.00
_cell.angle_gamma   90.00
#
_symmetry.space_group_name_H-M   'P 1'
#
loop_
_entity.id
_entity.type
_entity.pdbx_description
1 polymer ?
#
loop_
_entity_poly.entity_id
_entity_poly.type
_entity_poly.pdbx_seq_one_letter_code
_entity_poly.pdbx_strand_id
1 'polypeptide(L)'
;MLTLRNENDLRVMNVRIDDDRLSVDLMDGRTISAPLAWYPRLAAGTPAQRENWELCGAGMGIHWSDLDEDLSTEGLLMGAKGITRTPSLP
;
A
#
# COMPACT_ATOMS: atom_id res chain seq x y z
N MET A 1 -3.69 -31.08 -4.70
CA MET A 1 -3.52 -30.55 -4.91
C MET A 1 -2.98 -29.66 -4.86
N LEU A 2 -2.71 -29.27 -5.18
CA LEU A 2 -2.10 -28.51 -5.12
C LEU A 2 -2.47 -27.37 -5.43
N THR A 3 -2.21 -26.58 -4.98
CA THR A 3 -2.67 -25.46 -5.03
C THR A 3 -2.17 -24.81 -6.08
N LEU A 4 -2.87 -24.14 -6.72
CA LEU A 4 -2.45 -23.52 -7.73
C LEU A 4 -2.14 -22.18 -7.43
N ARG A 5 -2.33 -21.73 -6.24
CA ARG A 5 -2.13 -20.45 -5.89
C ARG A 5 -0.70 -20.22 -5.75
N ASN A 6 -0.15 -19.15 -6.17
CA ASN A 6 1.19 -18.81 -5.97
C ASN A 6 1.31 -18.24 -4.58
N GLU A 7 1.83 -19.01 -3.69
CA GLU A 7 1.89 -18.62 -2.32
C GLU A 7 2.72 -17.42 -1.99
N ASN A 8 3.55 -16.95 -2.86
CA ASN A 8 4.34 -15.78 -2.58
C ASN A 8 4.04 -14.68 -3.56
N ASP A 9 2.82 -14.65 -4.07
CA ASP A 9 2.46 -13.64 -5.05
C ASP A 9 2.07 -12.37 -4.30
N LEU A 10 2.99 -11.46 -4.18
CA LEU A 10 2.80 -10.23 -3.43
C LEU A 10 2.19 -9.11 -4.26
N ARG A 11 1.76 -9.40 -5.47
CA ARG A 11 1.12 -8.36 -6.27
C ARG A 11 -0.18 -7.93 -5.60
N VAL A 12 -0.52 -6.68 -5.77
CA VAL A 12 -1.70 -6.11 -5.16
C VAL A 12 -2.95 -6.51 -5.92
N MET A 13 -3.96 -6.96 -5.20
CA MET A 13 -5.23 -7.26 -5.80
C MET A 13 -6.20 -6.13 -5.58
N ASN A 14 -6.19 -5.53 -4.41
CA ASN A 14 -7.11 -4.44 -4.11
C ASN A 14 -6.57 -3.60 -2.95
N VAL A 15 -7.05 -2.37 -2.83
CA VAL A 15 -6.64 -1.47 -1.77
C VAL A 15 -7.89 -0.88 -1.15
N ARG A 16 -7.96 -0.89 0.17
CA ARG A 16 -9.08 -0.33 0.89
C ARG A 16 -8.54 0.58 1.98
N ILE A 17 -9.08 1.79 2.10
CA ILE A 17 -8.63 2.73 3.10
C ILE A 17 -9.85 3.29 3.80
N ASP A 18 -9.85 3.20 5.12
CA ASP A 18 -10.88 3.87 5.89
C ASP A 18 -10.20 4.94 6.73
N ASP A 19 -10.88 5.49 7.72
CA ASP A 19 -10.30 6.59 8.49
C ASP A 19 -9.18 6.13 9.40
N ASP A 20 -9.09 4.86 9.67
CA ASP A 20 -8.11 4.35 10.61
C ASP A 20 -7.02 3.48 10.00
N ARG A 21 -7.33 2.80 8.93
CA ARG A 21 -6.41 1.79 8.43
C ARG A 21 -6.31 1.76 6.92
N LEU A 22 -5.15 1.34 6.46
CA LEU A 22 -4.90 1.01 5.07
C LEU A 22 -4.86 -0.51 5.00
N SER A 23 -5.61 -1.11 4.10
CA SER A 23 -5.61 -2.56 3.92
C SER A 23 -5.33 -2.88 2.47
N VAL A 24 -4.38 -3.73 2.22
CA VAL A 24 -3.99 -4.12 0.87
C VAL A 24 -4.16 -5.62 0.73
N ASP A 25 -5.01 -6.02 -0.19
CA ASP A 25 -5.25 -7.42 -0.45
C ASP A 25 -4.25 -7.88 -1.51
N LEU A 26 -3.62 -9.01 -1.29
CA LEU A 26 -2.61 -9.52 -2.18
C LEU A 26 -3.14 -10.68 -3.00
N MET A 27 -2.49 -10.93 -4.10
CA MET A 27 -2.92 -12.01 -5.00
C MET A 27 -2.78 -13.39 -4.36
N ASP A 28 -1.93 -13.52 -3.35
CA ASP A 28 -1.77 -14.80 -2.68
C ASP A 28 -2.86 -15.05 -1.64
N GLY A 29 -3.80 -14.14 -1.48
CA GLY A 29 -4.92 -14.34 -0.57
C GLY A 29 -4.78 -13.68 0.78
N ARG A 30 -3.61 -13.09 1.05
CA ARG A 30 -3.40 -12.42 2.34
C ARG A 30 -3.79 -10.95 2.24
N THR A 31 -3.99 -10.33 3.38
CA THR A 31 -4.25 -8.91 3.46
C THR A 31 -3.26 -8.32 4.44
N ILE A 32 -2.62 -7.22 4.04
CA ILE A 32 -1.75 -6.50 4.92
C ILE A 32 -2.52 -5.27 5.36
N SER A 33 -2.59 -5.06 6.66
CA SER A 33 -3.31 -3.90 7.18
C SER A 33 -2.36 -3.12 8.07
N ALA A 34 -2.39 -1.82 7.97
CA ALA A 34 -1.52 -0.96 8.75
C ALA A 34 -2.27 0.29 9.17
N PRO A 35 -1.85 0.94 10.26
CA PRO A 35 -2.50 2.16 10.68
C PRO A 35 -2.33 3.25 9.63
N LEU A 36 -3.40 3.94 9.30
CA LEU A 36 -3.32 5.00 8.31
C LEU A 36 -2.39 6.11 8.76
N ALA A 37 -2.27 6.30 10.06
CA ALA A 37 -1.39 7.34 10.59
C ALA A 37 0.07 7.14 10.22
N TRP A 38 0.46 5.94 9.82
CA TRP A 38 1.82 5.70 9.38
C TRP A 38 2.09 6.34 8.02
N TYR A 39 1.05 6.75 7.30
CA TYR A 39 1.18 7.28 5.96
C TYR A 39 0.52 8.67 5.92
N PRO A 40 1.25 9.70 6.37
CA PRO A 40 0.66 11.03 6.55
C PRO A 40 0.02 11.60 5.30
N ARG A 41 0.58 11.33 4.14
CA ARG A 41 0.00 11.84 2.92
C ARG A 41 -1.35 11.23 2.63
N LEU A 42 -1.50 9.94 2.92
CA LEU A 42 -2.78 9.28 2.74
C LEU A 42 -3.75 9.78 3.80
N ALA A 43 -3.28 9.93 5.03
CA ALA A 43 -4.14 10.37 6.12
C ALA A 43 -4.68 11.78 5.86
N ALA A 44 -3.89 12.62 5.20
CA ALA A 44 -4.31 13.97 4.90
C ALA A 44 -5.19 14.06 3.65
N GLY A 45 -5.32 12.99 2.90
CA GLY A 45 -6.07 13.02 1.66
C GLY A 45 -7.57 12.92 1.87
N THR A 46 -8.33 13.29 0.87
CA THR A 46 -9.77 13.13 0.91
C THR A 46 -10.09 11.70 0.52
N PRO A 47 -11.31 11.21 0.80
CA PRO A 47 -11.69 9.88 0.36
C PRO A 47 -11.53 9.67 -1.13
N ALA A 48 -11.85 10.68 -1.93
CA ALA A 48 -11.72 10.55 -3.37
C ALA A 48 -10.25 10.42 -3.77
N GLN A 49 -9.36 11.14 -3.12
CA GLN A 49 -7.95 11.06 -3.41
C GLN A 49 -7.39 9.70 -2.99
N ARG A 50 -7.86 9.17 -1.89
CA ARG A 50 -7.42 7.86 -1.41
C ARG A 50 -7.87 6.74 -2.33
N GLU A 51 -8.97 6.94 -3.03
CA GLU A 51 -9.44 5.93 -3.94
C GLU A 51 -8.83 6.03 -5.32
N ASN A 52 -8.11 7.10 -5.59
CA ASN A 52 -7.53 7.30 -6.90
C ASN A 52 -6.10 6.74 -6.92
N TRP A 53 -6.00 5.44 -6.79
CA TRP A 53 -4.70 4.76 -6.79
C TRP A 53 -4.54 3.93 -8.04
N GLU A 54 -3.32 3.65 -8.39
CA GLU A 54 -3.05 2.80 -9.51
C GLU A 54 -1.88 1.90 -9.18
N LEU A 55 -1.80 0.79 -9.84
CA LEU A 55 -0.71 -0.14 -9.59
C LEU A 55 0.52 0.28 -10.39
N CYS A 56 1.67 -0.02 -9.85
CA CYS A 56 2.92 0.26 -10.53
C CYS A 56 3.87 -0.88 -10.18
N GLY A 57 5.05 -0.88 -10.79
CA GLY A 57 6.04 -1.88 -10.46
C GLY A 57 5.57 -3.29 -10.71
N ALA A 58 4.90 -3.53 -11.83
CA ALA A 58 4.40 -4.85 -12.17
C ALA A 58 3.41 -5.39 -11.12
N GLY A 59 2.68 -4.49 -10.50
CA GLY A 59 1.69 -4.88 -9.50
C GLY A 59 2.21 -4.95 -8.09
N MET A 60 3.51 -4.71 -7.89
CA MET A 60 4.09 -4.78 -6.56
C MET A 60 4.03 -3.45 -5.83
N GLY A 61 3.58 -2.41 -6.48
CA GLY A 61 3.52 -1.08 -5.88
C GLY A 61 2.18 -0.42 -6.13
N ILE A 62 1.88 0.59 -5.33
CA ILE A 62 0.66 1.37 -5.41
C ILE A 62 1.06 2.82 -5.45
N HIS A 63 0.49 3.57 -6.37
CA HIS A 63 0.80 4.98 -6.54
C HIS A 63 -0.45 5.81 -6.43
N TRP A 64 -0.39 6.88 -5.63
CA TRP A 64 -1.47 7.84 -5.52
C TRP A 64 -0.98 9.16 -6.09
N SER A 65 -1.38 9.47 -7.31
CA SER A 65 -0.92 10.68 -7.98
C SER A 65 -1.30 11.94 -7.26
N ASP A 66 -2.52 12.00 -6.75
CA ASP A 66 -2.99 13.20 -6.08
C ASP A 66 -2.27 13.49 -4.78
N LEU A 67 -1.71 12.48 -4.18
CA LEU A 67 -1.09 12.60 -2.87
C LEU A 67 0.42 12.43 -2.92
N ASP A 68 0.94 12.16 -4.11
CA ASP A 68 2.36 11.96 -4.32
C ASP A 68 2.88 10.89 -3.38
N GLU A 69 2.15 9.80 -3.26
CA GLU A 69 2.54 8.71 -2.38
C GLU A 69 2.75 7.43 -3.16
N ASP A 70 3.77 6.68 -2.79
CA ASP A 70 4.07 5.40 -3.39
C ASP A 70 4.34 4.41 -2.29
N LEU A 71 3.71 3.26 -2.36
CA LEU A 71 3.95 2.21 -1.38
C LEU A 71 4.23 0.91 -2.13
N SER A 72 5.05 0.06 -1.56
CA SER A 72 5.29 -1.26 -2.14
C SER A 72 4.80 -2.31 -1.18
N THR A 73 4.42 -3.47 -1.71
CA THR A 73 3.96 -4.56 -0.85
C THR A 73 5.09 -5.03 0.04
N GLU A 74 6.32 -5.04 -0.49
CA GLU A 74 7.44 -5.44 0.29
C GLU A 74 7.65 -4.47 1.44
N GLY A 75 7.55 -3.18 1.19
CA GLY A 75 7.69 -2.18 2.24
C GLY A 75 6.59 -2.33 3.28
N LEU A 76 5.37 -2.61 2.85
CA LEU A 76 4.27 -2.79 3.78
C LEU A 76 4.52 -3.99 4.69
N LEU A 77 5.02 -5.08 4.12
CA LEU A 77 5.30 -6.26 4.91
C LEU A 77 6.40 -6.00 5.93
N MET A 78 7.33 -5.16 5.61
CA MET A 78 8.43 -4.88 6.51
C MET A 78 8.11 -3.77 7.49
N GLY A 79 6.92 -3.20 7.41
CA GLY A 79 6.52 -2.16 8.33
C GLY A 79 7.08 -0.79 8.00
N ALA A 80 7.51 -0.59 6.75
CA ALA A 80 8.02 0.71 6.37
C ALA A 80 6.90 1.72 6.37
N LYS A 81 7.12 2.87 6.95
CA LYS A 81 6.11 3.89 7.01
C LYS A 81 6.25 4.83 5.83
N GLY A 82 5.22 5.61 5.64
CA GLY A 82 5.22 6.53 4.53
C GLY A 82 6.40 7.44 4.61
N ILE A 83 7.07 7.66 3.48
CA ILE A 83 8.13 8.45 3.47
C ILE A 83 7.92 9.78 3.56
N THR A 84 8.60 10.42 4.36
CA THR A 84 8.43 11.75 4.43
C THR A 84 9.48 12.32 3.65
N ARG A 85 10.29 11.60 3.10
CA ARG A 85 11.25 12.06 2.34
C ARG A 85 12.12 12.91 3.05
N THR A 86 12.31 12.75 4.18
CA THR A 86 13.07 13.56 4.90
C THR A 86 14.34 13.17 4.69
N PRO A 87 15.02 13.79 4.39
CA PRO A 87 16.25 13.40 4.07
C PRO A 87 17.07 13.20 5.19
N SER A 88 17.21 13.17 5.57
CA SER A 88 17.89 13.03 6.34
C SER A 88 18.46 12.78 6.89
N LEU A 89 18.85 12.83 7.06
CA LEU A 89 19.34 12.56 7.62
C LEU A 89 19.90 12.47 8.04
N PRO A 90 20.27 12.43 8.29
CA PRO A 90 20.97 12.36 8.78
C PRO A 90 21.33 12.18 8.71
#